data_4c1034c9ea30df7c3c49abf60b20add2
#
_entry.id   4c1034c9ea30df7c3c49abf60b20add2
#
_cell.length_a   1.000
_cell.length_b   1.000
_cell.length_c   1.000
_cell.angle_alpha   90.00
_cell.angle_beta   90.00
_cell.angle_gamma   90.00
#
_symmetry.space_group_name_H-M   'P 1'
#
loop_
_entity.id
_entity.type
_entity.pdbx_description
1 polymer ?
#
loop_
_entity_poly.entity_id
_entity_poly.type
_entity_poly.pdbx_seq_one_letter_code
_entity_poly.pdbx_strand_id
1 'polypeptide(L)'
;MSGALPKTNFTAINIKSNQKTLLSQTDSGKTFRRQVQGQRFSFTLSYPPMTRSDFAPVMAFIMKQRNRKENFTVSFPSYLNAQGNETGTLLVNGSHSVADTTIAIDGFAGDGAGRLKAGDFIKFAHDKVYMIVEDVTSSSNASTVTIEPPLREALTDNS
;
A
#
# COMPACT_ATOMS: atom_id res chain seq x y z
N MET A 1 -10.83 14.20 8.65
CA MET A 1 -9.52 13.67 9.10
C MET A 1 -9.06 14.44 10.32
N SER A 2 -8.60 13.75 11.36
CA SER A 2 -8.22 14.40 12.63
C SER A 2 -6.75 14.83 12.69
N GLY A 3 -6.01 14.76 11.58
CA GLY A 3 -4.61 15.17 11.46
C GLY A 3 -3.64 14.00 11.27
N ALA A 4 -2.36 14.25 11.44
CA ALA A 4 -1.28 13.28 11.34
C ALA A 4 -0.84 12.81 12.73
N LEU A 5 -0.42 11.53 12.84
CA LEU A 5 0.16 11.01 14.07
C LEU A 5 1.43 11.81 14.42
N PRO A 6 1.49 12.43 15.61
CA PRO A 6 2.68 13.12 16.05
C PRO A 6 3.78 12.10 16.35
N LYS A 7 5.03 12.47 16.03
CA LYS A 7 6.23 11.65 16.21
C LYS A 7 6.22 10.34 15.41
N THR A 8 7.13 10.26 14.46
CA THR A 8 7.30 9.14 13.52
C THR A 8 8.61 8.37 13.75
N ASN A 9 9.25 8.54 14.90
CA ASN A 9 10.48 7.88 15.30
C ASN A 9 10.20 6.47 15.86
N PHE A 10 9.61 5.61 15.04
CA PHE A 10 9.33 4.23 15.42
C PHE A 10 10.61 3.41 15.51
N THR A 11 10.69 2.50 16.50
CA THR A 11 11.75 1.50 16.60
C THR A 11 11.51 0.33 15.70
N ALA A 12 10.23 -0.04 15.51
CA ALA A 12 9.83 -1.12 14.63
C ALA A 12 8.43 -0.86 14.05
N ILE A 13 8.25 -1.29 12.82
CA ILE A 13 6.97 -1.30 12.12
C ILE A 13 6.72 -2.70 11.61
N ASN A 14 5.62 -3.30 12.05
CA ASN A 14 5.13 -4.56 11.52
C ASN A 14 3.94 -4.28 10.61
N ILE A 15 4.04 -4.74 9.37
CA ILE A 15 3.00 -4.61 8.35
C ILE A 15 2.37 -5.99 8.14
N LYS A 16 1.06 -6.08 8.26
CA LYS A 16 0.30 -7.30 8.01
C LYS A 16 -0.76 -7.05 6.95
N SER A 17 -0.78 -7.87 5.93
CA SER A 17 -1.87 -7.93 4.95
C SER A 17 -2.95 -8.86 5.46
N ASN A 18 -4.15 -8.33 5.68
CA ASN A 18 -5.30 -9.11 6.12
C ASN A 18 -6.23 -9.30 4.93
N GLN A 19 -6.29 -10.53 4.43
CA GLN A 19 -7.14 -10.92 3.33
C GLN A 19 -7.95 -12.16 3.69
N LYS A 20 -9.26 -12.11 3.45
CA LYS A 20 -10.15 -13.23 3.73
C LYS A 20 -10.21 -14.17 2.52
N THR A 21 -9.89 -15.43 2.74
CA THR A 21 -10.07 -16.50 1.75
C THR A 21 -11.11 -17.48 2.29
N LEU A 22 -12.09 -17.80 1.49
CA LEU A 22 -13.05 -18.87 1.77
C LEU A 22 -12.46 -20.19 1.26
N LEU A 23 -12.44 -21.16 2.14
CA LEU A 23 -12.02 -22.52 1.85
C LEU A 23 -13.22 -23.45 2.01
N SER A 24 -13.44 -24.31 1.03
CA SER A 24 -14.42 -25.37 1.09
C SER A 24 -13.78 -26.65 0.58
N GLN A 25 -13.99 -27.77 1.27
CA GLN A 25 -13.49 -29.06 0.88
C GLN A 25 -14.66 -30.02 0.72
N THR A 26 -14.64 -30.79 -0.38
CA THR A 26 -15.61 -31.85 -0.63
C THR A 26 -15.20 -33.11 0.10
N ASP A 27 -16.14 -34.05 0.29
CA ASP A 27 -15.88 -35.37 0.90
C ASP A 27 -14.81 -36.16 0.11
N SER A 28 -14.67 -35.91 -1.19
CA SER A 28 -13.60 -36.48 -2.03
C SER A 28 -12.23 -35.82 -1.85
N GLY A 29 -12.08 -34.87 -0.91
CA GLY A 29 -10.82 -34.18 -0.62
C GLY A 29 -10.49 -33.02 -1.55
N LYS A 30 -11.31 -32.69 -2.55
CA LYS A 30 -11.08 -31.55 -3.44
C LYS A 30 -11.32 -30.24 -2.70
N THR A 31 -10.32 -29.35 -2.73
CA THR A 31 -10.40 -28.04 -2.07
C THR A 31 -10.75 -26.96 -3.08
N PHE A 32 -11.77 -26.18 -2.76
CA PHE A 32 -12.13 -24.94 -3.46
C PHE A 32 -11.69 -23.75 -2.65
N ARG A 33 -11.07 -22.78 -3.31
CA ARG A 33 -10.60 -21.55 -2.69
C ARG A 33 -11.20 -20.35 -3.43
N ARG A 34 -11.72 -19.40 -2.67
CA ARG A 34 -12.22 -18.14 -3.19
C ARG A 34 -11.69 -16.99 -2.35
N GLN A 35 -11.00 -16.08 -2.99
CA GLN A 35 -10.58 -14.83 -2.39
C GLN A 35 -11.78 -13.90 -2.24
N VAL A 36 -11.94 -13.29 -1.08
CA VAL A 36 -12.95 -12.27 -0.83
C VAL A 36 -12.28 -10.90 -0.95
N GLN A 37 -12.84 -10.02 -1.73
CA GLN A 37 -12.37 -8.64 -1.85
C GLN A 37 -12.41 -7.92 -0.49
N GLY A 38 -11.55 -6.90 -0.30
CA GLY A 38 -11.52 -6.13 0.94
C GLY A 38 -10.25 -6.35 1.78
N GLN A 39 -9.13 -6.71 1.13
CA GLN A 39 -7.83 -6.74 1.79
C GLN A 39 -7.53 -5.40 2.46
N ARG A 40 -6.96 -5.45 3.68
CA ARG A 40 -6.51 -4.29 4.44
C ARG A 40 -5.13 -4.52 5.01
N PHE A 41 -4.30 -3.50 4.95
CA PHE A 41 -3.05 -3.49 5.72
C PHE A 41 -3.36 -3.06 7.16
N SER A 42 -2.74 -3.76 8.11
CA SER A 42 -2.69 -3.34 9.50
C SER A 42 -1.23 -3.13 9.90
N PHE A 43 -1.02 -2.15 10.74
CA PHE A 43 0.30 -1.73 11.18
C PHE A 43 0.38 -1.84 12.69
N THR A 44 1.47 -2.44 13.18
CA THR A 44 1.82 -2.39 14.60
C THR A 44 3.09 -1.54 14.70
N LEU A 45 2.98 -0.45 15.44
CA LEU A 45 4.04 0.54 15.59
C LEU A 45 4.62 0.45 16.99
N SER A 46 5.95 0.32 17.10
CA SER A 46 6.65 0.32 18.36
C SER A 46 7.48 1.60 18.49
N TYR A 47 7.32 2.29 19.59
CA TYR A 47 8.15 3.45 19.93
C TYR A 47 9.33 3.03 20.81
N PRO A 48 10.46 3.76 20.75
CA PRO A 48 11.53 3.60 21.74
C PRO A 48 11.03 4.02 23.14
N PRO A 49 11.73 3.66 24.21
CA PRO A 49 11.46 4.22 25.52
C PRO A 49 11.46 5.76 25.44
N MET A 50 10.41 6.37 25.94
CA MET A 50 10.18 7.81 25.85
C MET A 50 9.89 8.40 27.23
N THR A 51 10.24 9.66 27.42
CA THR A 51 9.81 10.41 28.61
C THR A 51 8.30 10.65 28.55
N ARG A 52 7.71 10.97 29.70
CA ARG A 52 6.27 11.33 29.76
C ARG A 52 5.94 12.53 28.85
N SER A 53 6.80 13.51 28.83
CA SER A 53 6.64 14.71 28.00
C SER A 53 6.64 14.39 26.51
N ASP A 54 7.44 13.42 26.09
CA ASP A 54 7.54 13.00 24.71
C ASP A 54 6.35 12.13 24.25
N PHE A 55 5.86 11.27 25.14
CA PHE A 55 4.76 10.37 24.81
C PHE A 55 3.38 11.00 24.97
N ALA A 56 3.24 12.01 25.84
CA ALA A 56 1.95 12.64 26.10
C ALA A 56 1.23 13.15 24.83
N PRO A 57 1.88 13.80 23.85
CA PRO A 57 1.23 14.20 22.60
C PRO A 57 0.70 13.01 21.80
N VAL A 58 1.42 11.88 21.75
CA VAL A 58 0.99 10.66 21.07
C VAL A 58 -0.25 10.07 21.74
N MET A 59 -0.23 9.98 23.06
CA MET A 59 -1.37 9.47 23.83
C MET A 59 -2.60 10.36 23.67
N ALA A 60 -2.44 11.68 23.77
CA ALA A 60 -3.53 12.64 23.56
C ALA A 60 -4.11 12.52 22.15
N PHE A 61 -3.26 12.36 21.15
CA PHE A 61 -3.71 12.15 19.78
C PHE A 61 -4.54 10.86 19.64
N ILE A 62 -4.07 9.73 20.19
CA ILE A 62 -4.80 8.44 20.15
C ILE A 62 -6.17 8.58 20.83
N MET A 63 -6.24 9.22 22.00
CA MET A 63 -7.51 9.44 22.69
C MET A 63 -8.46 10.32 21.88
N LYS A 64 -7.93 11.34 21.17
CA LYS A 64 -8.73 12.20 20.29
C LYS A 64 -9.41 11.44 19.15
N GLN A 65 -8.83 10.32 18.70
CA GLN A 65 -9.42 9.48 17.63
C GLN A 65 -10.72 8.77 18.06
N ARG A 66 -11.03 8.75 19.34
CA ARG A 66 -12.24 8.08 19.87
C ARG A 66 -12.37 6.63 19.34
N ASN A 67 -11.29 5.88 19.47
CA ASN A 67 -11.14 4.53 18.91
C ASN A 67 -11.08 4.58 17.36
N ARG A 68 -12.08 4.08 16.66
CA ARG A 68 -12.13 3.96 15.19
C ARG A 68 -13.04 5.00 14.52
N LYS A 69 -13.41 6.05 15.25
CA LYS A 69 -14.35 7.03 14.72
C LYS A 69 -13.73 7.95 13.68
N GLU A 70 -12.50 8.36 13.91
CA GLU A 70 -11.82 9.33 13.07
C GLU A 70 -10.70 8.69 12.26
N ASN A 71 -10.55 9.12 11.00
CA ASN A 71 -9.42 8.74 10.17
C ASN A 71 -8.26 9.73 10.39
N PHE A 72 -7.04 9.22 10.40
CA PHE A 72 -5.83 10.00 10.53
C PHE A 72 -4.75 9.49 9.58
N THR A 73 -3.74 10.30 9.34
CA THR A 73 -2.58 9.94 8.53
C THR A 73 -1.40 9.51 9.38
N VAL A 74 -0.67 8.51 8.91
CA VAL A 74 0.61 8.08 9.48
C VAL A 74 1.65 8.11 8.38
N SER A 75 2.81 8.67 8.68
CA SER A 75 3.97 8.66 7.79
C SER A 75 5.03 7.69 8.29
N PHE A 76 5.64 6.95 7.38
CA PHE A 76 6.67 5.95 7.69
C PHE A 76 7.97 6.25 6.93
N PRO A 77 8.66 7.36 7.22
CA PRO A 77 9.71 7.90 6.38
C PRO A 77 10.92 6.98 6.19
N SER A 78 11.15 6.04 7.10
CA SER A 78 12.31 5.13 7.01
C SER A 78 11.96 3.72 6.51
N TYR A 79 10.68 3.36 6.44
CA TYR A 79 10.24 1.99 6.18
C TYR A 79 9.47 1.81 4.87
N LEU A 80 8.87 2.88 4.36
CA LEU A 80 8.06 2.86 3.14
C LEU A 80 8.60 3.81 2.07
N ASN A 81 9.86 4.16 2.13
CA ASN A 81 10.52 4.83 1.01
C ASN A 81 10.63 3.85 -0.16
N ALA A 82 10.32 4.32 -1.36
CA ALA A 82 10.52 3.54 -2.56
C ALA A 82 11.98 3.09 -2.67
N GLN A 83 12.19 1.83 -3.02
CA GLN A 83 13.50 1.23 -3.22
C GLN A 83 13.94 1.33 -4.69
N GLY A 84 13.00 1.61 -5.58
CA GLY A 84 13.26 1.88 -6.98
C GLY A 84 13.94 3.23 -7.20
N ASN A 85 14.51 3.42 -8.38
CA ASN A 85 15.21 4.65 -8.78
C ASN A 85 14.34 5.57 -9.63
N GLU A 86 13.02 5.39 -9.62
CA GLU A 86 12.11 6.20 -10.42
C GLU A 86 11.93 7.61 -9.82
N THR A 87 11.98 8.61 -10.70
CA THR A 87 11.83 10.03 -10.34
C THR A 87 10.83 10.78 -11.23
N GLY A 88 10.26 10.09 -12.22
CA GLY A 88 9.24 10.64 -13.12
C GLY A 88 7.87 10.78 -12.45
N THR A 89 6.99 11.43 -13.16
CA THR A 89 5.57 11.50 -12.78
C THR A 89 4.84 10.34 -13.47
N LEU A 90 4.61 9.28 -12.71
CA LEU A 90 3.93 8.09 -13.21
C LEU A 90 2.44 8.35 -13.38
N LEU A 91 1.89 7.94 -14.51
CA LEU A 91 0.48 8.03 -14.84
C LEU A 91 -0.02 6.66 -15.31
N VAL A 92 -1.29 6.40 -15.10
CA VAL A 92 -1.95 5.20 -15.61
C VAL A 92 -2.11 5.34 -17.11
N ASN A 93 -1.68 4.34 -17.86
CA ASN A 93 -1.80 4.28 -19.31
C ASN A 93 -2.99 3.41 -19.71
N GLY A 94 -4.05 4.05 -20.17
CA GLY A 94 -5.30 3.40 -20.55
C GLY A 94 -6.26 3.15 -19.39
N SER A 95 -7.28 2.36 -19.62
CA SER A 95 -8.31 2.04 -18.62
C SER A 95 -8.10 0.65 -18.05
N HIS A 96 -8.27 0.53 -16.73
CA HIS A 96 -8.17 -0.74 -16.02
C HIS A 96 -9.45 -1.01 -15.23
N SER A 97 -9.85 -2.27 -15.24
CA SER A 97 -11.09 -2.72 -14.58
C SER A 97 -10.87 -3.10 -13.11
N VAL A 98 -11.95 -3.11 -12.35
CA VAL A 98 -11.94 -3.68 -11.00
C VAL A 98 -11.45 -5.13 -11.03
N ALA A 99 -10.62 -5.49 -10.08
CA ALA A 99 -9.96 -6.79 -9.94
C ALA A 99 -8.75 -7.04 -10.86
N ASP A 100 -8.33 -6.08 -11.69
CA ASP A 100 -7.06 -6.17 -12.40
C ASP A 100 -5.89 -6.20 -11.41
N THR A 101 -4.89 -6.99 -11.72
CA THR A 101 -3.64 -7.09 -10.94
C THR A 101 -2.46 -6.53 -11.71
N THR A 102 -2.66 -6.19 -12.98
CA THR A 102 -1.62 -5.74 -13.89
C THR A 102 -2.03 -4.38 -14.46
N ILE A 103 -1.25 -3.35 -14.20
CA ILE A 103 -1.57 -1.97 -14.55
C ILE A 103 -0.50 -1.44 -15.49
N ALA A 104 -0.90 -0.97 -16.66
CA ALA A 104 -0.01 -0.24 -17.56
C ALA A 104 0.22 1.17 -17.01
N ILE A 105 1.49 1.58 -16.97
CA ILE A 105 1.91 2.88 -16.44
C ILE A 105 2.92 3.49 -17.41
N ASP A 106 2.84 4.78 -17.61
CA ASP A 106 3.79 5.58 -18.35
C ASP A 106 4.35 6.74 -17.51
N GLY A 107 5.15 7.61 -18.15
CA GLY A 107 5.76 8.75 -17.47
C GLY A 107 7.04 8.41 -16.69
N PHE A 108 7.65 7.26 -16.93
CA PHE A 108 8.95 6.95 -16.36
C PHE A 108 10.01 7.96 -16.82
N ALA A 109 10.88 8.37 -15.90
CA ALA A 109 11.96 9.34 -16.18
C ALA A 109 13.03 8.82 -17.15
N GLY A 110 13.01 7.53 -17.48
CA GLY A 110 13.89 6.90 -18.45
C GLY A 110 13.72 5.40 -18.45
N ASP A 111 14.38 4.73 -19.38
CA ASP A 111 14.33 3.29 -19.55
C ASP A 111 15.35 2.56 -18.66
N GLY A 112 15.07 1.32 -18.35
CA GLY A 112 15.97 0.42 -17.62
C GLY A 112 15.33 -0.33 -16.46
N ALA A 113 16.13 -1.20 -15.87
CA ALA A 113 15.72 -2.04 -14.75
C ALA A 113 15.70 -1.27 -13.42
N GLY A 114 14.92 -1.78 -12.46
CA GLY A 114 14.90 -1.26 -11.10
C GLY A 114 14.17 0.06 -10.93
N ARG A 115 13.30 0.40 -11.85
CA ARG A 115 12.50 1.63 -11.76
C ARG A 115 11.61 1.62 -10.54
N LEU A 116 10.86 0.57 -10.36
CA LEU A 116 10.13 0.27 -9.13
C LEU A 116 10.56 -1.12 -8.66
N LYS A 117 10.49 -1.38 -7.38
CA LYS A 117 10.94 -2.62 -6.78
C LYS A 117 9.79 -3.38 -6.14
N ALA A 118 9.88 -4.71 -6.16
CA ALA A 118 8.98 -5.55 -5.37
C ALA A 118 9.04 -5.14 -3.89
N GLY A 119 7.87 -4.89 -3.31
CA GLY A 119 7.73 -4.36 -1.95
C GLY A 119 7.48 -2.86 -1.85
N ASP A 120 7.66 -2.11 -2.93
CA ASP A 120 7.27 -0.71 -2.99
C ASP A 120 5.74 -0.57 -2.95
N PHE A 121 5.27 0.55 -2.43
CA PHE A 121 3.85 0.86 -2.35
C PHE A 121 3.47 1.92 -3.37
N ILE A 122 2.33 1.70 -4.03
CA ILE A 122 1.76 2.63 -5.00
C ILE A 122 0.32 3.00 -4.61
N LYS A 123 -0.06 4.24 -4.86
CA LYS A 123 -1.41 4.74 -4.69
C LYS A 123 -1.86 5.41 -5.98
N PHE A 124 -3.02 5.03 -6.47
CA PHE A 124 -3.68 5.65 -7.61
C PHE A 124 -4.63 6.78 -7.15
N ALA A 125 -5.48 7.29 -8.03
CA ALA A 125 -6.40 8.39 -7.75
C ALA A 125 -7.37 8.14 -6.58
N HIS A 126 -7.60 6.88 -6.19
CA HIS A 126 -8.45 6.52 -5.05
C HIS A 126 -7.63 6.22 -3.76
N ASP A 127 -8.29 6.06 -2.62
CA ASP A 127 -7.64 5.97 -1.30
C ASP A 127 -7.03 4.59 -0.95
N LYS A 128 -7.08 3.62 -1.86
CA LYS A 128 -6.45 2.32 -1.64
C LYS A 128 -4.97 2.36 -1.99
N VAL A 129 -4.16 1.77 -1.14
CA VAL A 129 -2.72 1.55 -1.36
C VAL A 129 -2.50 0.10 -1.78
N TYR A 130 -1.63 -0.10 -2.75
CA TYR A 130 -1.23 -1.38 -3.32
C TYR A 130 0.26 -1.61 -3.14
N MET A 131 0.67 -2.86 -3.08
CA MET A 131 2.08 -3.25 -3.06
C MET A 131 2.46 -3.75 -4.45
N ILE A 132 3.59 -3.32 -4.95
CA ILE A 132 4.22 -3.85 -6.15
C ILE A 132 4.85 -5.19 -5.79
N VAL A 133 4.56 -6.24 -6.56
CA VAL A 133 5.00 -7.60 -6.23
C VAL A 133 6.09 -8.13 -7.13
N GLU A 134 6.45 -7.40 -8.17
CA GLU A 134 7.51 -7.72 -9.11
C GLU A 134 8.37 -6.50 -9.41
N ASP A 135 9.67 -6.71 -9.65
CA ASP A 135 10.57 -5.63 -10.08
C ASP A 135 10.16 -5.10 -11.45
N VAL A 136 10.13 -3.78 -11.61
CA VAL A 136 9.68 -3.12 -12.82
C VAL A 136 10.87 -2.63 -13.64
N THR A 137 10.83 -2.97 -14.93
CA THR A 137 11.75 -2.47 -15.96
C THR A 137 10.94 -1.64 -16.95
N SER A 138 11.34 -0.40 -17.19
CA SER A 138 10.69 0.46 -18.18
C SER A 138 11.36 0.35 -19.55
N SER A 139 10.55 0.52 -20.58
CA SER A 139 10.98 0.64 -21.98
C SER A 139 10.09 1.66 -22.69
N SER A 140 10.68 2.57 -23.43
CA SER A 140 9.97 3.68 -24.05
C SER A 140 9.14 4.52 -23.05
N ASN A 141 9.72 4.75 -21.87
CA ASN A 141 9.11 5.47 -20.75
C ASN A 141 7.80 4.86 -20.24
N ALA A 142 7.53 3.59 -20.52
CA ALA A 142 6.33 2.87 -20.11
C ALA A 142 6.68 1.49 -19.55
N SER A 143 5.80 0.93 -18.75
CA SER A 143 5.91 -0.43 -18.22
C SER A 143 4.55 -0.92 -17.73
N THR A 144 4.53 -2.21 -17.39
CA THR A 144 3.41 -2.84 -16.70
C THR A 144 3.82 -3.18 -15.27
N VAL A 145 2.99 -2.82 -14.32
CA VAL A 145 3.23 -3.03 -12.88
C VAL A 145 2.26 -4.08 -12.36
N THR A 146 2.78 -5.12 -11.71
CA THR A 146 1.97 -6.13 -11.03
C THR A 146 1.74 -5.72 -9.58
N ILE A 147 0.48 -5.65 -9.17
CA ILE A 147 0.07 -5.15 -7.85
C ILE A 147 -0.71 -6.19 -7.05
N GLU A 148 -0.61 -6.09 -5.72
CA GLU A 148 -1.47 -6.78 -4.75
C GLU A 148 -1.93 -5.79 -3.67
N PRO A 149 -3.18 -5.87 -3.26
CA PRO A 149 -4.30 -6.69 -3.75
C PRO A 149 -4.77 -6.24 -5.14
N PRO A 150 -5.67 -7.00 -5.80
CA PRO A 150 -6.29 -6.58 -7.06
C PRO A 150 -6.99 -5.22 -6.94
N LEU A 151 -7.11 -4.49 -8.04
CA LEU A 151 -7.75 -3.18 -8.09
C LEU A 151 -9.14 -3.20 -7.42
N ARG A 152 -9.34 -2.25 -6.52
CA ARG A 152 -10.62 -2.04 -5.84
C ARG A 152 -11.61 -1.23 -6.66
N GLU A 153 -11.12 -0.27 -7.38
CA GLU A 153 -11.89 0.66 -8.20
C GLU A 153 -11.26 0.73 -9.59
N ALA A 154 -12.07 0.92 -10.61
CA ALA A 154 -11.56 1.07 -11.97
C ALA A 154 -10.70 2.33 -12.09
N LEU A 155 -9.68 2.27 -12.93
CA LEU A 155 -8.81 3.40 -13.25
C LEU A 155 -9.11 3.88 -14.67
N THR A 156 -8.97 5.17 -14.85
CA THR A 156 -9.01 5.82 -16.16
C THR A 156 -7.62 6.24 -16.58
N ASP A 157 -7.45 6.52 -17.84
CA ASP A 157 -6.21 7.03 -18.39
C ASP A 157 -5.76 8.31 -17.65
N ASN A 158 -4.46 8.42 -17.37
CA ASN A 158 -3.85 9.53 -16.64
C ASN A 158 -4.38 9.75 -15.20
N SER A 159 -4.86 8.70 -14.53
CA SER A 159 -5.35 8.75 -13.15
C SER A 159 -4.29 8.39 -12.09
#